data_e6cb498e9f239e9bf0784d1d71feeb5b
#
_entry.id   e6cb498e9f239e9bf0784d1d71feeb5b
#
_cell.length_a   1.000
_cell.length_b   1.000
_cell.length_c   1.000
_cell.angle_alpha   90.00
_cell.angle_beta   90.00
_cell.angle_gamma   90.00
#
_symmetry.space_group_name_H-M   'P 1'
#
loop_
_entity.id
_entity.type
_entity.pdbx_description
1 polymer ?
#
loop_
_entity_poly.entity_id
_entity_poly.type
_entity_poly.pdbx_seq_one_letter_code
_entity_poly.pdbx_strand_id
1 'polypeptide(L)'
;MTVNGIKQMKGYANLTNDYMFKRVFGSEECKDILIAFLNRIVGNGDIEDVTFQNTEHLGPTADDRRAVYDIAVRTKSGEEYIIEMQLAQQEYFRDRSLFYASYPILNQAALAKEEFRKAHGDAGVFRWNFRLKPVRFIAVVNFPMTHGSGWDESRYFSSYRLKEDESGELLHDKLQFIFLELARFDKKEDELETYCDKWMYLFKNMSHFRERPKVFDEKEFDRLFEIAELCNFTSDEYYNYQNSQKMIYDYENTIDFAKKQGEAKGREEGLAEGLEKGLERGRIEIARNMLKAAISVEQISLLTGLSEEQVQSLVDEANV
;
A
#
# COMPACT_ATOMS: atom_id res chain seq x y z
N MET A 1 20.47 0.42 24.80
CA MET A 1 21.43 -0.74 24.88
C MET A 1 22.85 -0.21 24.86
N THR A 2 23.80 -0.90 25.51
CA THR A 2 25.22 -0.56 25.42
C THR A 2 25.78 -1.03 24.07
N VAL A 3 26.82 -0.36 23.53
CA VAL A 3 27.49 -0.73 22.28
C VAL A 3 27.90 -2.21 22.28
N ASN A 4 28.35 -2.75 23.40
CA ASN A 4 28.69 -4.17 23.56
C ASN A 4 27.50 -5.12 23.41
N GLY A 5 26.29 -4.68 23.79
CA GLY A 5 25.07 -5.47 23.63
C GLY A 5 24.63 -5.58 22.17
N ILE A 6 24.79 -4.50 21.39
CA ILE A 6 24.45 -4.49 19.95
C ILE A 6 25.37 -5.42 19.17
N LYS A 7 26.67 -5.40 19.43
CA LYS A 7 27.67 -6.28 18.77
C LYS A 7 27.47 -7.78 19.00
N GLN A 8 26.64 -8.15 19.98
CA GLN A 8 26.28 -9.56 20.25
C GLN A 8 24.95 -9.97 19.62
N MET A 9 24.23 -9.03 18.98
CA MET A 9 22.97 -9.34 18.33
C MET A 9 23.19 -10.19 17.09
N LYS A 10 22.31 -11.16 16.91
CA LYS A 10 22.30 -12.02 15.72
C LYS A 10 21.06 -11.71 14.89
N GLY A 11 21.20 -11.75 13.58
CA GLY A 11 20.13 -11.58 12.62
C GLY A 11 20.11 -10.20 11.98
N TYR A 12 19.05 -9.94 11.24
CA TYR A 12 18.95 -8.82 10.34
C TYR A 12 17.76 -7.94 10.68
N ALA A 13 17.84 -6.68 10.31
CA ALA A 13 16.78 -5.72 10.48
C ALA A 13 15.63 -5.96 9.47
N ASN A 14 14.44 -5.52 9.83
CA ASN A 14 13.27 -5.57 8.95
C ASN A 14 13.38 -4.50 7.87
N LEU A 15 13.42 -4.90 6.59
CA LEU A 15 13.50 -3.98 5.45
C LEU A 15 12.24 -3.15 5.23
N THR A 16 11.09 -3.59 5.75
CA THR A 16 9.84 -2.80 5.67
C THR A 16 9.73 -1.74 6.76
N ASN A 17 10.68 -1.70 7.68
CA ASN A 17 10.80 -0.63 8.66
C ASN A 17 11.20 0.67 7.96
N ASP A 18 10.50 1.79 8.21
CA ASP A 18 10.72 3.08 7.53
C ASP A 18 12.18 3.56 7.61
N TYR A 19 12.80 3.46 8.79
CA TYR A 19 14.20 3.80 8.97
C TYR A 19 15.12 2.91 8.12
N MET A 20 14.91 1.60 8.11
CA MET A 20 15.72 0.67 7.34
C MET A 20 15.51 0.83 5.84
N PHE A 21 14.27 1.03 5.41
CA PHE A 21 13.96 1.26 4.01
C PHE A 21 14.70 2.51 3.48
N LYS A 22 14.61 3.62 4.20
CA LYS A 22 15.32 4.86 3.84
C LYS A 22 16.84 4.71 3.94
N ARG A 23 17.36 3.96 4.91
CA ARG A 23 18.80 3.70 5.02
C ARG A 23 19.32 2.89 3.85
N VAL A 24 18.62 1.81 3.47
CA VAL A 24 19.05 0.89 2.41
C VAL A 24 18.84 1.48 1.02
N PHE A 25 17.71 2.13 0.78
CA PHE A 25 17.34 2.59 -0.56
C PHE A 25 17.42 4.11 -0.74
N GLY A 26 17.52 4.90 0.34
CA GLY A 26 17.50 6.36 0.33
C GLY A 26 18.83 7.04 0.66
N SER A 27 19.93 6.31 0.79
CA SER A 27 21.24 6.88 1.13
C SER A 27 22.25 6.79 -0.01
N GLU A 28 23.13 7.81 -0.12
CA GLU A 28 24.23 7.79 -1.10
C GLU A 28 25.18 6.62 -0.91
N GLU A 29 25.36 6.16 0.33
CA GLU A 29 26.24 5.02 0.67
C GLU A 29 25.72 3.68 0.13
N CYS A 30 24.41 3.58 -0.09
CA CYS A 30 23.72 2.35 -0.51
C CYS A 30 23.09 2.48 -1.90
N LYS A 31 23.53 3.45 -2.68
CA LYS A 31 23.01 3.73 -4.02
C LYS A 31 23.09 2.53 -4.95
N ASP A 32 24.11 1.70 -4.82
CA ASP A 32 24.30 0.46 -5.57
C ASP A 32 23.16 -0.54 -5.33
N ILE A 33 22.67 -0.65 -4.09
CA ILE A 33 21.53 -1.51 -3.74
C ILE A 33 20.25 -1.00 -4.41
N LEU A 34 20.02 0.31 -4.36
CA LEU A 34 18.87 0.92 -5.02
C LEU A 34 18.91 0.70 -6.53
N ILE A 35 20.07 0.90 -7.17
CA ILE A 35 20.25 0.67 -8.61
C ILE A 35 19.99 -0.79 -8.96
N ALA A 36 20.54 -1.74 -8.19
CA ALA A 36 20.28 -3.16 -8.39
C ALA A 36 18.79 -3.49 -8.30
N PHE A 37 18.11 -3.00 -7.26
CA PHE A 37 16.67 -3.14 -7.09
C PHE A 37 15.89 -2.59 -8.28
N LEU A 38 16.14 -1.33 -8.68
CA LEU A 38 15.43 -0.68 -9.78
C LEU A 38 15.62 -1.42 -11.11
N ASN A 39 16.85 -1.83 -11.43
CA ASN A 39 17.15 -2.58 -12.65
C ASN A 39 16.40 -3.91 -12.73
N ARG A 40 16.19 -4.58 -11.57
CA ARG A 40 15.48 -5.87 -11.52
C ARG A 40 13.96 -5.71 -11.53
N ILE A 41 13.44 -4.65 -10.90
CA ILE A 41 11.98 -4.41 -10.81
C ILE A 41 11.43 -3.77 -12.09
N VAL A 42 12.15 -2.82 -12.68
CA VAL A 42 11.71 -2.15 -13.91
C VAL A 42 12.01 -2.97 -15.17
N GLY A 43 13.05 -3.82 -15.10
CA GLY A 43 13.39 -4.77 -16.17
C GLY A 43 14.16 -4.18 -17.34
N ASN A 44 14.61 -2.92 -17.26
CA ASN A 44 15.35 -2.28 -18.36
C ASN A 44 16.87 -2.49 -18.26
N GLY A 45 17.41 -2.78 -17.05
CA GLY A 45 18.83 -3.11 -16.82
C GLY A 45 19.85 -2.00 -17.09
N ASP A 46 19.39 -0.78 -17.42
CA ASP A 46 20.22 0.29 -18.01
C ASP A 46 20.53 1.42 -17.03
N ILE A 47 20.10 1.30 -15.76
CA ILE A 47 20.37 2.33 -14.75
C ILE A 47 21.80 2.14 -14.23
N GLU A 48 22.70 3.03 -14.63
CA GLU A 48 24.10 3.02 -14.17
C GLU A 48 24.31 3.87 -12.91
N ASP A 49 23.54 4.96 -12.78
CA ASP A 49 23.67 5.90 -11.67
C ASP A 49 22.38 6.70 -11.49
N VAL A 50 22.13 7.13 -10.24
CA VAL A 50 21.01 7.98 -9.87
C VAL A 50 21.46 9.12 -8.97
N THR A 51 20.69 10.21 -8.97
CA THR A 51 20.85 11.35 -8.07
C THR A 51 19.60 11.47 -7.21
N PHE A 52 19.75 11.48 -5.90
CA PHE A 52 18.64 11.70 -4.99
C PHE A 52 18.02 13.08 -5.19
N GLN A 53 16.71 13.15 -5.16
CA GLN A 53 15.93 14.36 -5.33
C GLN A 53 15.25 14.74 -4.01
N ASN A 54 14.76 15.99 -3.93
CA ASN A 54 13.93 16.38 -2.78
C ASN A 54 12.67 15.51 -2.72
N THR A 55 12.40 14.96 -1.55
CA THR A 55 11.24 14.12 -1.30
C THR A 55 10.00 14.91 -0.86
N GLU A 56 10.14 16.19 -0.50
CA GLU A 56 9.04 17.03 -0.06
C GLU A 56 8.64 18.03 -1.15
N HIS A 57 7.40 17.99 -1.55
CA HIS A 57 6.80 18.95 -2.47
C HIS A 57 5.65 19.68 -1.77
N LEU A 58 5.81 20.97 -1.59
CA LEU A 58 4.80 21.83 -1.00
C LEU A 58 3.67 22.05 -2.02
N GLY A 59 2.43 21.99 -1.55
CA GLY A 59 1.30 22.46 -2.35
C GLY A 59 1.37 23.98 -2.61
N PRO A 60 0.53 24.51 -3.52
CA PRO A 60 0.50 25.94 -3.88
C PRO A 60 0.21 26.85 -2.70
N THR A 61 -0.51 26.37 -1.68
CA THR A 61 -0.84 27.10 -0.44
C THR A 61 -0.41 26.32 0.81
N ALA A 62 -0.38 26.98 1.97
CA ALA A 62 -0.02 26.37 3.25
C ALA A 62 -0.98 25.25 3.69
N ASP A 63 -2.24 25.31 3.24
CA ASP A 63 -3.29 24.35 3.56
C ASP A 63 -3.35 23.17 2.59
N ASP A 64 -2.61 23.23 1.47
CA ASP A 64 -2.59 22.16 0.49
C ASP A 64 -1.81 20.94 0.99
N ARG A 65 -2.28 19.76 0.62
CA ARG A 65 -1.58 18.51 0.93
C ARG A 65 -0.21 18.49 0.26
N ARG A 66 0.79 18.20 1.06
CA ARG A 66 2.17 17.98 0.58
C ARG A 66 2.26 16.59 -0.03
N ALA A 67 3.02 16.47 -1.12
CA ALA A 67 3.53 15.17 -1.52
C ALA A 67 4.86 14.97 -0.79
N VAL A 68 4.92 13.93 0.03
CA VAL A 68 6.15 13.51 0.71
C VAL A 68 6.41 12.08 0.28
N TYR A 69 7.53 11.86 -0.41
CA TYR A 69 7.97 10.56 -0.86
C TYR A 69 8.94 9.95 0.15
N ASP A 70 8.97 8.62 0.21
CA ASP A 70 10.04 7.95 0.96
C ASP A 70 11.38 8.15 0.24
N ILE A 71 11.41 7.93 -1.07
CA ILE A 71 12.62 8.07 -1.89
C ILE A 71 12.24 8.63 -3.26
N ALA A 72 13.01 9.60 -3.73
CA ALA A 72 12.92 10.15 -5.08
C ALA A 72 14.32 10.23 -5.70
N VAL A 73 14.47 9.68 -6.90
CA VAL A 73 15.76 9.72 -7.62
C VAL A 73 15.58 10.03 -9.09
N ARG A 74 16.63 10.59 -9.70
CA ARG A 74 16.71 10.86 -11.13
C ARG A 74 17.95 10.20 -11.72
N THR A 75 17.78 9.53 -12.86
CA THR A 75 18.89 8.94 -13.62
C THR A 75 19.64 9.99 -14.44
N LYS A 76 20.81 9.61 -14.97
CA LYS A 76 21.56 10.44 -15.93
C LYS A 76 20.76 10.79 -17.20
N SER A 77 19.86 9.92 -17.65
CA SER A 77 18.96 10.15 -18.79
C SER A 77 17.81 11.11 -18.47
N GLY A 78 17.61 11.45 -17.18
CA GLY A 78 16.56 12.32 -16.69
C GLY A 78 15.25 11.60 -16.36
N GLU A 79 15.23 10.28 -16.32
CA GLU A 79 14.08 9.50 -15.81
C GLU A 79 13.97 9.67 -14.31
N GLU A 80 12.75 9.82 -13.81
CA GLU A 80 12.47 10.02 -12.39
C GLU A 80 11.78 8.80 -11.79
N TYR A 81 12.24 8.38 -10.63
CA TYR A 81 11.71 7.26 -9.87
C TYR A 81 11.25 7.75 -8.50
N ILE A 82 10.00 7.44 -8.15
CA ILE A 82 9.44 7.57 -6.81
C ILE A 82 9.30 6.17 -6.26
N ILE A 83 9.88 5.92 -5.09
CA ILE A 83 9.80 4.62 -4.43
C ILE A 83 9.15 4.82 -3.05
N GLU A 84 8.10 4.06 -2.77
CA GLU A 84 7.30 4.13 -1.56
C GLU A 84 7.25 2.78 -0.86
N MET A 85 7.28 2.80 0.48
CA MET A 85 6.99 1.66 1.34
C MET A 85 5.72 1.94 2.13
N GLN A 86 4.67 1.14 1.93
CA GLN A 86 3.38 1.34 2.60
C GLN A 86 2.98 0.10 3.39
N LEU A 87 3.00 0.21 4.72
CA LEU A 87 2.63 -0.89 5.61
C LEU A 87 1.12 -0.98 5.83
N ALA A 88 0.46 0.16 5.81
CA ALA A 88 -0.96 0.28 6.11
C ALA A 88 -1.79 0.56 4.87
N GLN A 89 -2.91 -0.14 4.75
CA GLN A 89 -3.88 0.11 3.67
C GLN A 89 -4.48 1.51 3.82
N GLN A 90 -4.51 2.25 2.72
CA GLN A 90 -5.15 3.56 2.61
C GLN A 90 -6.26 3.48 1.57
N GLU A 91 -7.40 4.10 1.89
CA GLU A 91 -8.63 4.02 1.07
C GLU A 91 -8.39 4.45 -0.38
N TYR A 92 -7.66 5.53 -0.60
CA TYR A 92 -7.42 6.11 -1.94
C TYR A 92 -5.94 5.99 -2.34
N PHE A 93 -5.29 4.86 -2.08
CA PHE A 93 -3.86 4.73 -2.35
C PHE A 93 -3.51 4.85 -3.84
N ARG A 94 -4.35 4.35 -4.75
CA ARG A 94 -4.15 4.50 -6.21
C ARG A 94 -4.25 5.95 -6.66
N ASP A 95 -5.24 6.69 -6.15
CA ASP A 95 -5.40 8.12 -6.44
C ASP A 95 -4.21 8.91 -5.90
N ARG A 96 -3.77 8.60 -4.68
CA ARG A 96 -2.56 9.17 -4.09
C ARG A 96 -1.32 8.89 -4.95
N SER A 97 -1.16 7.68 -5.47
CA SER A 97 -0.04 7.31 -6.34
C SER A 97 -0.01 8.15 -7.61
N LEU A 98 -1.18 8.36 -8.24
CA LEU A 98 -1.33 9.22 -9.42
C LEU A 98 -1.02 10.68 -9.08
N PHE A 99 -1.54 11.19 -7.96
CA PHE A 99 -1.27 12.53 -7.47
C PHE A 99 0.23 12.74 -7.24
N TYR A 100 0.91 11.79 -6.60
CA TYR A 100 2.35 11.84 -6.36
C TYR A 100 3.16 11.85 -7.65
N ALA A 101 2.82 11.00 -8.61
CA ALA A 101 3.50 10.94 -9.90
C ALA A 101 3.29 12.19 -10.77
N SER A 102 2.29 13.03 -10.47
CA SER A 102 2.04 14.26 -11.20
C SER A 102 3.08 15.36 -10.92
N TYR A 103 3.65 15.40 -9.72
CA TYR A 103 4.62 16.44 -9.34
C TYR A 103 5.90 16.42 -10.18
N PRO A 104 6.61 15.31 -10.36
CA PRO A 104 7.76 15.27 -11.25
C PRO A 104 7.39 15.67 -12.68
N ILE A 105 6.24 15.29 -13.19
CA ILE A 105 5.77 15.67 -14.52
C ILE A 105 5.64 17.20 -14.63
N LEU A 106 4.98 17.84 -13.65
CA LEU A 106 4.81 19.30 -13.62
C LEU A 106 6.14 20.04 -13.49
N ASN A 107 7.08 19.50 -12.71
CA ASN A 107 8.37 20.13 -12.48
C ASN A 107 9.30 20.08 -13.70
N GLN A 108 9.09 19.21 -14.67
CA GLN A 108 9.99 19.07 -15.83
C GLN A 108 10.10 20.35 -16.66
N ALA A 109 9.02 21.13 -16.78
CA ALA A 109 9.08 22.42 -17.47
C ALA A 109 10.03 23.42 -16.78
N ALA A 110 9.97 23.48 -15.44
CA ALA A 110 10.82 24.35 -14.64
C ALA A 110 12.29 23.92 -14.71
N LEU A 111 12.55 22.63 -14.63
CA LEU A 111 13.89 22.05 -14.75
C LEU A 111 14.50 22.32 -16.12
N ALA A 112 13.74 22.09 -17.20
CA ALA A 112 14.17 22.36 -18.55
C ALA A 112 14.50 23.86 -18.75
N LYS A 113 13.73 24.76 -18.14
CA LYS A 113 14.00 26.20 -18.16
C LYS A 113 15.30 26.55 -17.42
N GLU A 114 15.53 25.90 -16.28
CA GLU A 114 16.77 26.12 -15.52
C GLU A 114 18.02 25.60 -16.25
N GLU A 115 17.92 24.42 -16.87
CA GLU A 115 18.96 23.84 -17.70
C GLU A 115 19.30 24.76 -18.89
N PHE A 116 18.26 25.29 -19.56
CA PHE A 116 18.42 26.24 -20.64
C PHE A 116 19.15 27.49 -20.17
N ARG A 117 18.77 28.04 -19.01
CA ARG A 117 19.42 29.21 -18.42
C ARG A 117 20.89 28.96 -18.06
N LYS A 118 21.20 27.80 -17.52
CA LYS A 118 22.58 27.39 -17.21
C LYS A 118 23.44 27.29 -18.47
N ALA A 119 22.89 26.83 -19.58
CA ALA A 119 23.59 26.65 -20.85
C ALA A 119 23.73 27.94 -21.65
N HIS A 120 22.78 28.88 -21.56
CA HIS A 120 22.70 30.04 -22.45
C HIS A 120 22.72 31.39 -21.69
N GLY A 121 22.80 31.39 -20.36
CA GLY A 121 22.62 32.57 -19.52
C GLY A 121 21.20 33.13 -19.63
N ASP A 122 21.07 34.44 -19.41
CA ASP A 122 19.81 35.16 -19.57
C ASP A 122 19.54 35.58 -21.04
N ALA A 123 20.42 35.19 -21.97
CA ALA A 123 20.28 35.47 -23.39
C ALA A 123 19.50 34.36 -24.07
N GLY A 124 18.30 34.66 -24.55
CA GLY A 124 17.48 33.76 -25.33
C GLY A 124 16.07 33.55 -24.77
N VAL A 125 15.15 33.13 -25.64
CA VAL A 125 13.78 32.86 -25.27
C VAL A 125 13.61 31.36 -25.09
N PHE A 126 13.47 30.91 -23.85
CA PHE A 126 13.14 29.53 -23.55
C PHE A 126 11.72 29.19 -24.05
N ARG A 127 11.62 28.14 -24.87
CA ARG A 127 10.36 27.56 -25.31
C ARG A 127 10.38 26.06 -25.01
N TRP A 128 9.55 25.63 -24.07
CA TRP A 128 9.42 24.22 -23.77
C TRP A 128 8.60 23.51 -24.86
N ASN A 129 9.12 22.40 -25.35
CA ASN A 129 8.53 21.61 -26.43
C ASN A 129 7.70 20.42 -25.92
N PHE A 130 7.40 20.37 -24.62
CA PHE A 130 6.66 19.30 -23.95
C PHE A 130 7.31 17.91 -24.05
N ARG A 131 8.60 17.82 -24.32
CA ARG A 131 9.32 16.54 -24.31
C ARG A 131 9.52 16.04 -22.88
N LEU A 132 8.61 15.19 -22.41
CA LEU A 132 8.66 14.59 -21.09
C LEU A 132 9.74 13.51 -20.99
N LYS A 133 10.36 13.43 -19.84
CA LYS A 133 11.15 12.29 -19.38
C LYS A 133 10.21 11.30 -18.64
N PRO A 134 10.53 10.00 -18.65
CA PRO A 134 9.73 9.01 -17.92
C PRO A 134 9.67 9.29 -16.41
N VAL A 135 8.49 9.07 -15.83
CA VAL A 135 8.24 9.05 -14.39
C VAL A 135 7.73 7.66 -14.03
N ARG A 136 8.37 7.01 -13.08
CA ARG A 136 8.02 5.68 -12.60
C ARG A 136 7.75 5.72 -11.11
N PHE A 137 6.53 5.33 -10.75
CA PHE A 137 6.12 5.19 -9.36
C PHE A 137 6.17 3.72 -8.97
N ILE A 138 6.96 3.39 -7.96
CA ILE A 138 7.13 2.03 -7.45
C ILE A 138 6.70 2.01 -6.00
N ALA A 139 5.74 1.16 -5.65
CA ALA A 139 5.30 1.00 -4.28
C ALA A 139 5.43 -0.45 -3.83
N VAL A 140 6.10 -0.67 -2.71
CA VAL A 140 6.10 -1.92 -1.95
C VAL A 140 5.00 -1.79 -0.90
N VAL A 141 3.96 -2.61 -0.99
CA VAL A 141 2.78 -2.50 -0.12
C VAL A 141 2.58 -3.79 0.69
N ASN A 142 2.30 -3.67 1.98
CA ASN A 142 2.07 -4.81 2.87
C ASN A 142 0.57 -5.15 3.04
N PHE A 143 -0.23 -4.82 2.03
CA PHE A 143 -1.66 -5.13 1.98
C PHE A 143 -2.07 -5.53 0.57
N PRO A 144 -3.14 -6.32 0.40
CA PRO A 144 -3.67 -6.64 -0.91
C PRO A 144 -4.40 -5.42 -1.48
N MET A 145 -4.05 -5.02 -2.70
CA MET A 145 -4.77 -3.96 -3.41
C MET A 145 -6.07 -4.52 -4.00
N THR A 146 -7.08 -3.66 -4.12
CA THR A 146 -8.31 -4.02 -4.82
C THR A 146 -8.07 -4.00 -6.33
N HIS A 147 -8.31 -5.11 -7.00
CA HIS A 147 -8.21 -5.26 -8.45
C HIS A 147 -9.59 -5.48 -9.08
N GLY A 148 -9.69 -5.37 -10.41
CA GLY A 148 -10.92 -5.64 -11.15
C GLY A 148 -11.25 -7.14 -11.21
N SER A 149 -12.46 -7.44 -11.71
CA SER A 149 -12.89 -8.83 -11.94
C SER A 149 -11.94 -9.54 -12.92
N GLY A 150 -11.56 -10.78 -12.59
CA GLY A 150 -10.61 -11.57 -13.41
C GLY A 150 -9.13 -11.36 -13.06
N TRP A 151 -8.84 -10.60 -12.00
CA TRP A 151 -7.49 -10.54 -11.45
C TRP A 151 -7.08 -11.89 -10.85
N ASP A 152 -5.87 -12.33 -11.18
CA ASP A 152 -5.26 -13.50 -10.54
C ASP A 152 -4.75 -13.11 -9.14
N GLU A 153 -5.41 -13.61 -8.10
CA GLU A 153 -5.10 -13.31 -6.70
C GLU A 153 -3.71 -13.76 -6.25
N SER A 154 -3.05 -14.65 -7.00
CA SER A 154 -1.67 -15.08 -6.74
C SER A 154 -0.61 -14.09 -7.24
N ARG A 155 -1.01 -13.09 -8.06
CA ARG A 155 -0.09 -12.09 -8.57
C ARG A 155 0.25 -11.07 -7.50
N TYR A 156 1.52 -10.95 -7.19
CA TYR A 156 2.10 -9.99 -6.23
C TYR A 156 2.83 -8.82 -6.92
N PHE A 157 3.01 -8.89 -8.23
CA PHE A 157 3.61 -7.84 -9.07
C PHE A 157 2.59 -7.32 -10.07
N SER A 158 2.39 -6.02 -10.14
CA SER A 158 1.58 -5.38 -11.16
C SER A 158 2.24 -4.14 -11.74
N SER A 159 2.08 -3.95 -13.03
CA SER A 159 2.62 -2.80 -13.77
C SER A 159 1.54 -2.18 -14.64
N TYR A 160 1.28 -0.89 -14.45
CA TYR A 160 0.27 -0.14 -15.15
C TYR A 160 0.90 0.95 -16.02
N ARG A 161 0.39 1.09 -17.24
CA ARG A 161 0.77 2.12 -18.22
C ARG A 161 -0.47 2.62 -18.92
N LEU A 162 -0.39 3.78 -19.58
CA LEU A 162 -1.47 4.31 -20.40
C LEU A 162 -1.50 3.59 -21.75
N LYS A 163 -2.61 2.94 -22.02
CA LYS A 163 -2.83 2.15 -23.23
C LYS A 163 -4.17 2.51 -23.87
N GLU A 164 -4.25 2.33 -25.18
CA GLU A 164 -5.51 2.36 -25.92
C GLU A 164 -6.35 1.13 -25.53
N ASP A 165 -7.67 1.33 -25.36
CA ASP A 165 -8.54 0.34 -24.70
C ASP A 165 -8.80 -0.92 -25.55
N GLU A 166 -8.84 -0.79 -26.88
CA GLU A 166 -9.16 -1.90 -27.78
C GLU A 166 -7.91 -2.66 -28.23
N SER A 167 -6.90 -1.94 -28.72
CA SER A 167 -5.67 -2.53 -29.30
C SER A 167 -4.62 -2.88 -28.26
N GLY A 168 -4.68 -2.23 -27.08
CA GLY A 168 -3.65 -2.29 -26.06
C GLY A 168 -2.37 -1.53 -26.45
N GLU A 169 -2.40 -0.71 -27.53
CA GLU A 169 -1.28 0.11 -27.95
C GLU A 169 -0.87 1.07 -26.84
N LEU A 170 0.44 1.16 -26.59
CA LEU A 170 0.99 2.05 -25.57
C LEU A 170 0.95 3.49 -26.07
N LEU A 171 0.20 4.38 -25.41
CA LEU A 171 0.15 5.80 -25.74
C LEU A 171 1.57 6.43 -25.72
N HIS A 172 2.32 6.12 -24.65
CA HIS A 172 3.74 6.44 -24.49
C HIS A 172 4.28 5.73 -23.24
N ASP A 173 5.62 5.68 -23.09
CA ASP A 173 6.31 5.08 -21.96
C ASP A 173 6.64 6.06 -20.80
N LYS A 174 5.99 7.26 -20.79
CA LYS A 174 6.38 8.36 -19.89
C LYS A 174 5.80 8.25 -18.49
N LEU A 175 4.81 7.41 -18.26
CA LEU A 175 4.21 7.18 -16.95
C LEU A 175 3.99 5.69 -16.71
N GLN A 176 4.53 5.20 -15.58
CA GLN A 176 4.38 3.81 -15.17
C GLN A 176 4.19 3.72 -13.66
N PHE A 177 3.25 2.87 -13.24
CA PHE A 177 3.05 2.51 -11.84
C PHE A 177 3.37 1.03 -11.67
N ILE A 178 4.20 0.71 -10.69
CA ILE A 178 4.57 -0.65 -10.31
C ILE A 178 4.18 -0.85 -8.85
N PHE A 179 3.41 -1.90 -8.57
CA PHE A 179 3.04 -2.28 -7.23
C PHE A 179 3.55 -3.68 -6.93
N LEU A 180 4.20 -3.80 -5.76
CA LEU A 180 4.77 -5.02 -5.20
C LEU A 180 3.97 -5.35 -3.93
N GLU A 181 3.04 -6.32 -4.01
CA GLU A 181 2.09 -6.64 -2.95
C GLU A 181 2.62 -7.76 -2.05
N LEU A 182 3.29 -7.39 -0.95
CA LEU A 182 3.89 -8.35 0.00
C LEU A 182 2.85 -9.28 0.62
N ALA A 183 1.63 -8.80 0.83
CA ALA A 183 0.55 -9.62 1.39
C ALA A 183 0.12 -10.79 0.48
N ARG A 184 0.35 -10.67 -0.84
CA ARG A 184 0.05 -11.72 -1.83
C ARG A 184 1.25 -12.64 -2.12
N PHE A 185 2.43 -12.27 -1.68
CA PHE A 185 3.64 -13.06 -1.90
C PHE A 185 3.75 -14.14 -0.83
N ASP A 186 3.67 -15.40 -1.21
CA ASP A 186 3.70 -16.57 -0.32
C ASP A 186 4.75 -17.64 -0.70
N LYS A 187 5.59 -17.35 -1.73
CA LYS A 187 6.66 -18.24 -2.15
C LYS A 187 7.64 -18.53 -1.02
N LYS A 188 8.05 -19.79 -0.93
CA LYS A 188 9.12 -20.24 -0.04
C LYS A 188 10.49 -20.03 -0.65
N GLU A 189 11.54 -20.22 0.14
CA GLU A 189 12.94 -20.01 -0.27
C GLU A 189 13.33 -20.86 -1.50
N ASP A 190 12.83 -22.09 -1.59
CA ASP A 190 13.09 -23.04 -2.68
C ASP A 190 12.25 -22.77 -3.95
N GLU A 191 11.30 -21.85 -3.88
CA GLU A 191 10.41 -21.45 -4.99
C GLU A 191 10.82 -20.10 -5.64
N LEU A 192 11.95 -19.52 -5.19
CA LEU A 192 12.42 -18.22 -5.69
C LEU A 192 13.12 -18.37 -7.03
N GLU A 193 12.42 -18.05 -8.12
CA GLU A 193 12.93 -18.21 -9.49
C GLU A 193 13.51 -16.91 -10.06
N THR A 194 12.93 -15.74 -9.68
CA THR A 194 13.28 -14.45 -10.24
C THR A 194 13.93 -13.54 -9.20
N TYR A 195 14.65 -12.51 -9.66
CA TYR A 195 15.15 -11.47 -8.76
C TYR A 195 14.02 -10.71 -8.07
N CYS A 196 12.88 -10.56 -8.73
CA CYS A 196 11.70 -9.98 -8.11
C CYS A 196 11.23 -10.84 -6.92
N ASP A 197 11.18 -12.17 -7.08
CA ASP A 197 10.87 -13.09 -5.97
C ASP A 197 11.85 -12.92 -4.82
N LYS A 198 13.15 -12.82 -5.11
CA LYS A 198 14.20 -12.64 -4.09
C LYS A 198 13.99 -11.33 -3.31
N TRP A 199 13.71 -10.21 -3.99
CA TRP A 199 13.42 -8.94 -3.33
C TRP A 199 12.16 -9.00 -2.48
N MET A 200 11.07 -9.59 -3.00
CA MET A 200 9.83 -9.78 -2.25
C MET A 200 10.04 -10.63 -1.00
N TYR A 201 10.80 -11.71 -1.14
CA TYR A 201 11.13 -12.59 -0.03
C TYR A 201 11.97 -11.89 1.05
N LEU A 202 12.96 -11.07 0.64
CA LEU A 202 13.78 -10.26 1.55
C LEU A 202 12.96 -9.23 2.31
N PHE A 203 12.08 -8.48 1.63
CA PHE A 203 11.17 -7.55 2.30
C PHE A 203 10.32 -8.23 3.38
N LYS A 204 9.84 -9.43 3.11
CA LYS A 204 8.93 -10.16 4.01
C LYS A 204 9.65 -10.89 5.14
N ASN A 205 10.85 -11.44 4.88
CA ASN A 205 11.44 -12.45 5.76
C ASN A 205 12.79 -12.08 6.35
N MET A 206 13.48 -11.03 5.91
CA MET A 206 14.85 -10.72 6.31
C MET A 206 15.03 -10.64 7.83
N SER A 207 14.07 -10.06 8.54
CA SER A 207 14.11 -9.96 10.01
C SER A 207 14.02 -11.31 10.73
N HIS A 208 13.62 -12.37 10.04
CA HIS A 208 13.54 -13.72 10.59
C HIS A 208 14.84 -14.53 10.40
N PHE A 209 15.77 -14.03 9.57
CA PHE A 209 17.03 -14.72 9.32
C PHE A 209 17.98 -14.55 10.49
N ARG A 210 18.62 -15.64 10.88
CA ARG A 210 19.75 -15.63 11.82
C ARG A 210 21.09 -15.66 11.10
N GLU A 211 21.10 -16.22 9.90
CA GLU A 211 22.22 -16.33 8.99
C GLU A 211 21.71 -16.06 7.57
N ARG A 212 22.58 -15.63 6.67
CA ARG A 212 22.24 -15.37 5.27
C ARG A 212 21.86 -16.68 4.58
N PRO A 213 20.65 -16.80 4.01
CA PRO A 213 20.27 -17.97 3.24
C PRO A 213 21.08 -18.09 1.94
N LYS A 214 21.43 -19.31 1.54
CA LYS A 214 22.28 -19.58 0.36
C LYS A 214 21.68 -19.06 -0.95
N VAL A 215 20.37 -18.98 -1.06
CA VAL A 215 19.67 -18.46 -2.24
C VAL A 215 20.03 -17.00 -2.55
N PHE A 216 20.66 -16.29 -1.61
CA PHE A 216 21.12 -14.90 -1.75
C PHE A 216 22.65 -14.77 -1.82
N ASP A 217 23.38 -15.81 -2.23
CA ASP A 217 24.85 -15.79 -2.30
C ASP A 217 25.40 -14.91 -3.45
N GLU A 218 24.54 -14.33 -4.29
CA GLU A 218 24.97 -13.39 -5.34
C GLU A 218 25.53 -12.09 -4.72
N LYS A 219 26.61 -11.59 -5.34
CA LYS A 219 27.29 -10.36 -4.93
C LYS A 219 26.37 -9.12 -4.82
N GLU A 220 25.32 -9.11 -5.60
CA GLU A 220 24.30 -8.06 -5.60
C GLU A 220 23.65 -7.87 -4.21
N PHE A 221 23.59 -8.96 -3.39
CA PHE A 221 23.03 -8.91 -2.04
C PHE A 221 24.07 -8.72 -0.93
N ASP A 222 25.36 -8.79 -1.22
CA ASP A 222 26.44 -8.71 -0.20
C ASP A 222 26.30 -7.45 0.65
N ARG A 223 26.21 -6.31 -0.01
CA ARG A 223 26.11 -5.00 0.67
C ARG A 223 24.81 -4.87 1.47
N LEU A 224 23.69 -5.38 0.94
CA LEU A 224 22.41 -5.36 1.63
C LEU A 224 22.46 -6.13 2.95
N PHE A 225 23.01 -7.36 2.93
CA PHE A 225 23.12 -8.17 4.13
C PHE A 225 24.09 -7.56 5.16
N GLU A 226 25.20 -6.97 4.71
CA GLU A 226 26.14 -6.26 5.58
C GLU A 226 25.46 -5.08 6.32
N ILE A 227 24.69 -4.26 5.62
CA ILE A 227 24.02 -3.06 6.17
C ILE A 227 22.84 -3.44 7.07
N ALA A 228 22.12 -4.50 6.72
CA ALA A 228 20.95 -4.94 7.47
C ALA A 228 21.31 -5.77 8.71
N GLU A 229 22.55 -6.24 8.86
CA GLU A 229 22.96 -7.04 9.99
C GLU A 229 23.01 -6.21 11.29
N LEU A 230 22.23 -6.62 12.29
CA LEU A 230 22.02 -5.84 13.52
C LEU A 230 23.30 -5.61 14.31
N CYS A 231 24.26 -6.53 14.30
CA CYS A 231 25.53 -6.37 14.99
C CYS A 231 26.42 -5.26 14.42
N ASN A 232 26.16 -4.83 13.19
CA ASN A 232 26.88 -3.76 12.51
C ASN A 232 26.32 -2.37 12.82
N PHE A 233 25.17 -2.29 13.54
CA PHE A 233 24.57 -1.01 13.88
C PHE A 233 25.36 -0.25 14.94
N THR A 234 25.46 1.05 14.76
CA THR A 234 25.83 1.96 15.84
C THR A 234 24.69 2.06 16.86
N SER A 235 24.96 2.66 18.03
CA SER A 235 23.94 2.88 19.05
C SER A 235 22.80 3.78 18.54
N ASP A 236 23.12 4.80 17.76
CA ASP A 236 22.14 5.75 17.20
C ASP A 236 21.29 5.10 16.11
N GLU A 237 21.91 4.31 15.24
CA GLU A 237 21.20 3.55 14.22
C GLU A 237 20.24 2.53 14.84
N TYR A 238 20.69 1.81 15.85
CA TYR A 238 19.84 0.87 16.59
C TYR A 238 18.69 1.58 17.29
N TYR A 239 18.94 2.74 17.90
CA TYR A 239 17.91 3.55 18.54
C TYR A 239 16.85 4.01 17.52
N ASN A 240 17.27 4.55 16.37
CA ASN A 240 16.38 4.98 15.31
C ASN A 240 15.56 3.82 14.74
N TYR A 241 16.19 2.67 14.53
CA TYR A 241 15.50 1.45 14.09
C TYR A 241 14.43 1.02 15.10
N GLN A 242 14.76 0.99 16.41
CA GLN A 242 13.79 0.62 17.45
C GLN A 242 12.64 1.60 17.57
N ASN A 243 12.89 2.90 17.43
CA ASN A 243 11.82 3.91 17.44
C ASN A 243 10.88 3.72 16.25
N SER A 244 11.41 3.48 15.06
CA SER A 244 10.61 3.19 13.88
C SER A 244 9.80 1.89 14.05
N GLN A 245 10.39 0.82 14.61
CA GLN A 245 9.66 -0.42 14.93
C GLN A 245 8.53 -0.17 15.94
N LYS A 246 8.78 0.62 16.98
CA LYS A 246 7.75 0.97 17.94
C LYS A 246 6.55 1.67 17.29
N MET A 247 6.79 2.61 16.38
CA MET A 247 5.72 3.29 15.65
C MET A 247 4.84 2.30 14.86
N ILE A 248 5.44 1.27 14.25
CA ILE A 248 4.70 0.22 13.55
C ILE A 248 3.83 -0.56 14.53
N TYR A 249 4.38 -1.03 15.64
CA TYR A 249 3.62 -1.78 16.66
C TYR A 249 2.49 -0.96 17.28
N ASP A 250 2.73 0.33 17.58
CA ASP A 250 1.72 1.22 18.14
C ASP A 250 0.57 1.43 17.13
N TYR A 251 0.90 1.55 15.84
CA TYR A 251 -0.09 1.64 14.77
C TYR A 251 -0.90 0.35 14.64
N GLU A 252 -0.24 -0.81 14.55
CA GLU A 252 -0.90 -2.13 14.45
C GLU A 252 -1.84 -2.37 15.65
N ASN A 253 -1.38 -2.08 16.86
CA ASN A 253 -2.20 -2.19 18.07
C ASN A 253 -3.43 -1.27 18.02
N THR A 254 -3.29 -0.06 17.48
CA THR A 254 -4.42 0.89 17.32
C THR A 254 -5.45 0.37 16.32
N ILE A 255 -5.02 -0.17 15.20
CA ILE A 255 -5.90 -0.77 14.18
C ILE A 255 -6.61 -2.01 14.73
N ASP A 256 -5.88 -2.91 15.40
CA ASP A 256 -6.45 -4.11 16.01
C ASP A 256 -7.50 -3.77 17.07
N PHE A 257 -7.23 -2.74 17.88
CA PHE A 257 -8.19 -2.25 18.86
C PHE A 257 -9.46 -1.71 18.20
N ALA A 258 -9.30 -0.85 17.17
CA ALA A 258 -10.44 -0.29 16.44
C ALA A 258 -11.28 -1.39 15.74
N LYS A 259 -10.61 -2.41 15.17
CA LYS A 259 -11.26 -3.56 14.54
C LYS A 259 -12.07 -4.36 15.56
N LYS A 260 -11.50 -4.70 16.72
CA LYS A 260 -12.19 -5.42 17.80
C LYS A 260 -13.39 -4.63 18.33
N GLN A 261 -13.27 -3.32 18.48
CA GLN A 261 -14.41 -2.47 18.85
C GLN A 261 -15.52 -2.49 17.80
N GLY A 262 -15.15 -2.35 16.51
CA GLY A 262 -16.11 -2.39 15.41
C GLY A 262 -16.84 -3.75 15.33
N GLU A 263 -16.11 -4.85 15.48
CA GLU A 263 -16.70 -6.20 15.50
C GLU A 263 -17.64 -6.40 16.70
N ALA A 264 -17.27 -5.94 17.89
CA ALA A 264 -18.12 -6.03 19.08
C ALA A 264 -19.42 -5.25 18.91
N LYS A 265 -19.31 -4.00 18.42
CA LYS A 265 -20.46 -3.12 18.16
C LYS A 265 -21.38 -3.69 17.07
N GLY A 266 -20.81 -4.13 15.95
CA GLY A 266 -21.58 -4.73 14.85
C GLY A 266 -22.28 -6.03 15.27
N ARG A 267 -21.64 -6.82 16.16
CA ARG A 267 -22.27 -8.02 16.73
C ARG A 267 -23.45 -7.67 17.66
N GLU A 268 -23.30 -6.65 18.50
CA GLU A 268 -24.36 -6.17 19.40
C GLU A 268 -25.55 -5.63 18.60
N GLU A 269 -25.29 -4.76 17.62
CA GLU A 269 -26.32 -4.20 16.73
C GLU A 269 -27.04 -5.29 15.94
N GLY A 270 -26.27 -6.24 15.35
CA GLY A 270 -26.85 -7.35 14.61
C GLY A 270 -27.69 -8.31 15.47
N LEU A 271 -27.31 -8.51 16.75
CA LEU A 271 -28.08 -9.31 17.69
C LEU A 271 -29.39 -8.62 18.09
N ALA A 272 -29.35 -7.31 18.35
CA ALA A 272 -30.53 -6.49 18.67
C ALA A 272 -31.51 -6.46 17.49
N GLU A 273 -31.04 -6.18 16.28
CA GLU A 273 -31.85 -6.21 15.06
C GLU A 273 -32.43 -7.59 14.74
N GLY A 274 -31.62 -8.64 14.91
CA GLY A 274 -32.07 -10.03 14.72
C GLY A 274 -33.16 -10.45 15.69
N LEU A 275 -33.04 -10.03 16.96
CA LEU A 275 -34.06 -10.30 17.99
C LEU A 275 -35.37 -9.55 17.68
N GLU A 276 -35.28 -8.25 17.33
CA GLU A 276 -36.47 -7.46 16.96
C GLU A 276 -37.21 -8.07 15.76
N LYS A 277 -36.49 -8.35 14.67
CA LYS A 277 -37.05 -9.00 13.48
C LYS A 277 -37.61 -10.41 13.77
N GLY A 278 -36.95 -11.16 14.65
CA GLY A 278 -37.41 -12.46 15.08
C GLY A 278 -38.73 -12.40 15.86
N LEU A 279 -38.84 -11.47 16.80
CA LEU A 279 -40.04 -11.21 17.57
C LEU A 279 -41.21 -10.74 16.67
N GLU A 280 -40.96 -9.85 15.75
CA GLU A 280 -41.98 -9.38 14.79
C GLU A 280 -42.47 -10.50 13.90
N ARG A 281 -41.59 -11.32 13.31
CA ARG A 281 -41.94 -12.48 12.50
C ARG A 281 -42.77 -13.50 13.34
N GLY A 282 -42.35 -13.76 14.58
CA GLY A 282 -43.11 -14.64 15.48
C GLY A 282 -44.49 -14.11 15.76
N ARG A 283 -44.67 -12.82 16.02
CA ARG A 283 -45.98 -12.18 16.21
C ARG A 283 -46.88 -12.33 14.98
N ILE A 284 -46.30 -12.08 13.78
CA ILE A 284 -47.05 -12.24 12.51
C ILE A 284 -47.45 -13.68 12.27
N GLU A 285 -46.58 -14.66 12.56
CA GLU A 285 -46.89 -16.07 12.41
C GLU A 285 -47.99 -16.52 13.38
N ILE A 286 -47.95 -16.08 14.63
CA ILE A 286 -49.01 -16.31 15.61
C ILE A 286 -50.33 -15.68 15.12
N ALA A 287 -50.30 -14.45 14.65
CA ALA A 287 -51.47 -13.75 14.11
C ALA A 287 -52.09 -14.53 12.92
N ARG A 288 -51.29 -15.01 11.99
CA ARG A 288 -51.74 -15.86 10.87
C ARG A 288 -52.43 -17.16 11.34
N ASN A 289 -51.88 -17.80 12.37
CA ASN A 289 -52.47 -19.01 12.94
C ASN A 289 -53.79 -18.73 13.65
N MET A 290 -53.89 -17.58 14.35
CA MET A 290 -55.13 -17.12 15.00
C MET A 290 -56.22 -16.79 13.98
N LEU A 291 -55.87 -16.16 12.86
CA LEU A 291 -56.79 -15.89 11.73
C LEU A 291 -57.36 -17.19 11.16
N LYS A 292 -56.51 -18.22 10.97
CA LYS A 292 -56.98 -19.56 10.55
C LYS A 292 -57.92 -20.23 11.54
N ALA A 293 -57.82 -19.87 12.83
CA ALA A 293 -58.72 -20.33 13.89
C ALA A 293 -59.97 -19.46 14.04
N ALA A 294 -60.24 -18.55 13.11
CA ALA A 294 -61.38 -17.63 13.06
C ALA A 294 -61.50 -16.69 14.30
N ILE A 295 -60.37 -16.32 14.89
CA ILE A 295 -60.32 -15.30 15.97
C ILE A 295 -60.46 -13.90 15.33
N SER A 296 -61.12 -12.98 16.01
CA SER A 296 -61.37 -11.61 15.47
C SER A 296 -60.13 -10.76 15.44
N VAL A 297 -60.06 -9.81 14.49
CA VAL A 297 -58.90 -8.86 14.29
C VAL A 297 -58.58 -8.13 15.60
N GLU A 298 -59.57 -7.64 16.33
CA GLU A 298 -59.41 -6.94 17.60
C GLU A 298 -58.73 -7.86 18.67
N GLN A 299 -59.17 -9.09 18.78
CA GLN A 299 -58.59 -10.07 19.72
C GLN A 299 -57.12 -10.44 19.33
N ILE A 300 -56.83 -10.58 18.04
CA ILE A 300 -55.49 -10.89 17.54
C ILE A 300 -54.56 -9.68 17.83
N SER A 301 -55.02 -8.46 17.56
CA SER A 301 -54.26 -7.24 17.87
C SER A 301 -53.93 -7.15 19.36
N LEU A 302 -54.89 -7.42 20.23
CA LEU A 302 -54.72 -7.40 21.70
C LEU A 302 -53.68 -8.45 22.17
N LEU A 303 -53.73 -9.65 21.60
CA LEU A 303 -52.89 -10.81 22.04
C LEU A 303 -51.47 -10.78 21.45
N THR A 304 -51.30 -10.29 20.25
CA THR A 304 -50.02 -10.28 19.56
C THR A 304 -49.27 -8.95 19.70
N GLY A 305 -49.96 -7.85 20.04
CA GLY A 305 -49.44 -6.49 20.06
C GLY A 305 -49.18 -5.90 18.66
N LEU A 306 -49.70 -6.53 17.60
CA LEU A 306 -49.76 -5.98 16.26
C LEU A 306 -50.92 -4.97 16.18
N SER A 307 -50.80 -3.92 15.37
CA SER A 307 -51.93 -3.00 15.13
C SER A 307 -53.03 -3.70 14.35
N GLU A 308 -54.30 -3.23 14.53
CA GLU A 308 -55.42 -3.77 13.76
C GLU A 308 -55.21 -3.66 12.25
N GLU A 309 -54.53 -2.57 11.79
CA GLU A 309 -54.15 -2.35 10.40
C GLU A 309 -53.16 -3.45 9.91
N GLN A 310 -52.18 -3.81 10.74
CA GLN A 310 -51.24 -4.91 10.44
C GLN A 310 -51.93 -6.27 10.37
N VAL A 311 -52.85 -6.55 11.29
CA VAL A 311 -53.63 -7.78 11.27
C VAL A 311 -54.59 -7.83 10.07
N GLN A 312 -55.23 -6.69 9.71
CA GLN A 312 -56.07 -6.60 8.52
C GLN A 312 -55.30 -6.82 7.22
N SER A 313 -54.08 -6.29 7.12
CA SER A 313 -53.19 -6.56 5.97
C SER A 313 -52.90 -8.08 5.80
N LEU A 314 -52.73 -8.83 6.91
CA LEU A 314 -52.56 -10.28 6.86
C LEU A 314 -53.80 -11.02 6.39
N VAL A 315 -55.03 -10.51 6.67
CA VAL A 315 -56.28 -11.01 6.14
C VAL A 315 -56.36 -10.82 4.62
N ASP A 316 -55.99 -9.63 4.16
CA ASP A 316 -56.03 -9.26 2.75
C ASP A 316 -55.01 -10.12 1.93
N GLU A 317 -53.79 -10.34 2.47
CA GLU A 317 -52.80 -11.25 1.89
C GLU A 317 -53.27 -12.71 1.79
N ALA A 318 -54.11 -13.19 2.74
CA ALA A 318 -54.59 -14.55 2.76
C ALA A 318 -55.78 -14.81 1.80
N ASN A 319 -56.43 -13.73 1.32
CA ASN A 319 -57.59 -13.76 0.41
C ASN A 319 -57.18 -13.56 -1.08
N VAL A 320 -55.91 -13.38 -1.40
CA VAL A 320 -55.33 -13.33 -2.75
C VAL A 320 -54.70 -14.65 -3.10
#